data_43c2e5a257d128fdd40b6cf2b5bbf2bc
#
_entry.id   43c2e5a257d128fdd40b6cf2b5bbf2bc
#
_cell.length_a   1.000
_cell.length_b   1.000
_cell.length_c   1.000
_cell.angle_alpha   90.00
_cell.angle_beta   90.00
_cell.angle_gamma   90.00
#
_symmetry.space_group_name_H-M   'P 1'
#
loop_
_entity.id
_entity.type
_entity.pdbx_description
1 polymer ?
#
loop_
_entity_poly.entity_id
_entity_poly.type
_entity_poly.pdbx_seq_one_letter_code
_entity_poly.pdbx_strand_id
1 'polypeptide(L)'
;MTTNEPDHPDHPDHRTAEDLLNAVGPAFGRLRRTSLLEVENPISAKDLSRTLVLNLVQQHTQDSGKEVTVGAIAELLGVDPSVASRMVSDSIKTGYLTRAASQQDGRRTVLHLSPAGTELMARLRRHQRDAYDCITADWNERDRLEFARLMLKYVDSLDRLAERAKQ
;
A
#
# COMPACT_ATOMS: atom_id res chain seq x y z
N MET A 1 43.14 28.61 -4.06
CA MET A 1 42.19 27.76 -3.29
C MET A 1 40.86 27.81 -4.04
N THR A 2 40.69 26.92 -4.97
CA THR A 2 39.47 26.77 -5.79
C THR A 2 38.61 25.74 -5.11
N THR A 3 37.49 26.16 -4.54
CA THR A 3 36.44 25.32 -4.00
C THR A 3 35.76 24.59 -5.15
N ASN A 4 35.98 23.32 -5.21
CA ASN A 4 35.32 22.41 -6.13
C ASN A 4 33.87 22.16 -5.59
N GLU A 5 32.91 22.85 -6.16
CA GLU A 5 31.50 22.61 -5.95
C GLU A 5 31.15 21.28 -6.67
N PRO A 6 30.50 20.30 -6.01
CA PRO A 6 30.15 19.08 -6.70
C PRO A 6 29.08 19.40 -7.76
N ASP A 7 29.47 19.19 -8.99
CA ASP A 7 28.66 19.24 -10.19
C ASP A 7 27.46 18.27 -10.02
N HIS A 8 26.30 18.83 -9.76
CA HIS A 8 25.05 18.08 -9.67
C HIS A 8 24.61 17.80 -11.11
N PRO A 9 24.52 16.54 -11.55
CA PRO A 9 24.10 16.25 -12.91
C PRO A 9 22.60 16.53 -13.04
N ASP A 10 22.25 17.76 -13.31
CA ASP A 10 20.98 18.17 -13.91
C ASP A 10 21.04 17.72 -15.38
N HIS A 11 21.02 16.39 -15.60
CA HIS A 11 20.86 15.84 -16.94
C HIS A 11 19.43 16.10 -17.37
N PRO A 12 19.19 17.03 -18.31
CA PRO A 12 17.88 17.17 -18.89
C PRO A 12 17.50 15.81 -19.49
N ASP A 13 16.38 15.27 -19.05
CA ASP A 13 15.85 14.04 -19.59
C ASP A 13 15.47 14.30 -21.06
N HIS A 14 16.35 13.88 -21.98
CA HIS A 14 16.17 14.06 -23.41
C HIS A 14 15.10 13.15 -24.04
N ARG A 15 14.41 12.37 -23.19
CA ARG A 15 13.32 11.51 -23.64
C ARG A 15 12.15 12.34 -24.10
N THR A 16 11.56 11.94 -25.22
CA THR A 16 10.33 12.54 -25.70
C THR A 16 9.15 12.19 -24.76
N ALA A 17 8.04 12.92 -24.87
CA ALA A 17 6.83 12.59 -24.12
C ALA A 17 6.36 11.15 -24.41
N GLU A 18 6.50 10.69 -25.65
CA GLU A 18 6.16 9.33 -26.06
C GLU A 18 7.09 8.28 -25.41
N ASP A 19 8.39 8.53 -25.36
CA ASP A 19 9.36 7.66 -24.67
C ASP A 19 9.03 7.53 -23.17
N LEU A 20 8.67 8.64 -22.53
CA LEU A 20 8.29 8.65 -21.12
C LEU A 20 7.03 7.82 -20.87
N LEU A 21 5.99 8.00 -21.70
CA LEU A 21 4.74 7.24 -21.58
C LEU A 21 4.96 5.74 -21.84
N ASN A 22 5.78 5.38 -22.82
CA ASN A 22 6.12 3.99 -23.13
C ASN A 22 6.94 3.33 -22.01
N ALA A 23 7.71 4.09 -21.23
CA ALA A 23 8.51 3.58 -20.11
C ALA A 23 7.67 3.28 -18.85
N VAL A 24 6.45 3.80 -18.72
CA VAL A 24 5.61 3.67 -17.52
C VAL A 24 5.32 2.18 -17.20
N GLY A 25 4.87 1.41 -18.18
CA GLY A 25 4.54 -0.02 -17.97
C GLY A 25 5.75 -0.85 -17.49
N PRO A 26 6.89 -0.78 -18.18
CA PRO A 26 8.14 -1.42 -17.72
C PRO A 26 8.58 -0.96 -16.32
N ALA A 27 8.39 0.33 -15.97
CA ALA A 27 8.71 0.86 -14.64
C ALA A 27 7.85 0.21 -13.55
N PHE A 28 6.54 0.10 -13.75
CA PHE A 28 5.66 -0.64 -12.84
C PHE A 28 6.06 -2.10 -12.68
N GLY A 29 6.47 -2.76 -13.78
CA GLY A 29 6.99 -4.12 -13.73
C GLY A 29 8.25 -4.26 -12.85
N ARG A 30 9.13 -3.26 -12.83
CA ARG A 30 10.30 -3.22 -11.94
C ARG A 30 9.89 -2.98 -10.50
N LEU A 31 9.03 -2.01 -10.21
CA LEU A 31 8.53 -1.72 -8.85
C LEU A 31 7.94 -2.96 -8.18
N ARG A 32 7.16 -3.77 -8.91
CA ARG A 32 6.59 -5.02 -8.39
C ARG A 32 7.64 -6.08 -8.01
N ARG A 33 8.81 -6.06 -8.65
CA ARG A 33 9.90 -7.02 -8.40
C ARG A 33 10.92 -6.52 -7.38
N THR A 34 10.93 -5.22 -7.13
CA THR A 34 11.86 -4.65 -6.16
C THR A 34 11.41 -5.04 -4.76
N SER A 35 12.23 -5.81 -4.09
CA SER A 35 12.07 -6.07 -2.66
C SER A 35 12.13 -4.74 -1.91
N LEU A 36 11.28 -4.57 -0.91
CA LEU A 36 11.37 -3.39 -0.04
C LEU A 36 12.79 -3.28 0.49
N LEU A 37 13.36 -2.08 0.41
CA LEU A 37 14.72 -1.80 0.87
C LEU A 37 14.88 -2.26 2.33
N GLU A 38 16.07 -2.77 2.65
CA GLU A 38 16.47 -3.00 4.02
C GLU A 38 16.63 -1.64 4.73
N VAL A 39 15.57 -1.20 5.39
CA VAL A 39 15.59 -0.08 6.33
C VAL A 39 15.66 -0.59 7.76
N GLU A 40 16.03 0.25 8.70
CA GLU A 40 16.03 -0.11 10.12
C GLU A 40 14.67 -0.72 10.53
N ASN A 41 14.69 -1.89 11.18
CA ASN A 41 13.50 -2.67 11.57
C ASN A 41 12.63 -3.17 10.41
N PRO A 42 13.14 -4.01 9.53
CA PRO A 42 12.39 -4.53 8.40
C PRO A 42 11.14 -5.29 8.87
N ILE A 43 10.05 -5.10 8.14
CA ILE A 43 8.85 -5.92 8.34
C ILE A 43 9.10 -7.28 7.70
N SER A 44 8.82 -8.37 8.42
CA SER A 44 9.02 -9.71 7.88
C SER A 44 8.16 -9.92 6.62
N ALA A 45 8.64 -10.72 5.67
CA ALA A 45 7.86 -11.06 4.45
C ALA A 45 6.50 -11.67 4.80
N LYS A 46 6.43 -12.40 5.91
CA LYS A 46 5.19 -13.00 6.42
C LYS A 46 4.22 -11.94 6.95
N ASP A 47 4.72 -10.94 7.66
CA ASP A 47 3.89 -9.83 8.12
C ASP A 47 3.48 -8.92 6.97
N LEU A 48 4.32 -8.70 5.97
CA LEU A 48 3.93 -7.98 4.75
C LEU A 48 2.75 -8.64 4.04
N SER A 49 2.71 -9.97 3.95
CA SER A 49 1.55 -10.65 3.35
C SER A 49 0.27 -10.47 4.16
N ARG A 50 0.37 -10.36 5.49
CA ARG A 50 -0.76 -10.10 6.38
C ARG A 50 -1.27 -8.67 6.28
N THR A 51 -0.35 -7.70 6.10
CA THR A 51 -0.73 -6.28 6.01
C THR A 51 -1.70 -5.99 4.89
N LEU A 52 -1.76 -6.83 3.85
CA LEU A 52 -2.74 -6.70 2.79
C LEU A 52 -4.18 -6.80 3.32
N VAL A 53 -4.47 -7.83 4.12
CA VAL A 53 -5.80 -8.00 4.75
C VAL A 53 -6.05 -6.91 5.80
N LEU A 54 -5.05 -6.59 6.63
CA LEU A 54 -5.17 -5.55 7.65
C LEU A 54 -5.47 -4.18 7.05
N ASN A 55 -4.80 -3.85 5.94
CA ASN A 55 -5.02 -2.59 5.23
C ASN A 55 -6.46 -2.47 4.73
N LEU A 56 -7.01 -3.53 4.12
CA LEU A 56 -8.39 -3.55 3.66
C LEU A 56 -9.39 -3.36 4.83
N VAL A 57 -9.15 -4.03 5.96
CA VAL A 57 -9.99 -3.85 7.15
C VAL A 57 -9.91 -2.42 7.66
N GLN A 58 -8.70 -1.84 7.72
CA GLN A 58 -8.50 -0.46 8.18
C GLN A 58 -9.17 0.56 7.26
N GLN A 59 -8.93 0.49 5.96
CA GLN A 59 -9.48 1.43 4.98
C GLN A 59 -11.01 1.42 4.98
N HIS A 60 -11.63 0.22 4.89
CA HIS A 60 -13.09 0.14 4.86
C HIS A 60 -13.76 0.61 6.13
N THR A 61 -13.12 0.39 7.28
CA THR A 61 -13.64 0.88 8.56
C THR A 61 -13.51 2.40 8.68
N GLN A 62 -12.40 2.99 8.21
CA GLN A 62 -12.13 4.42 8.33
C GLN A 62 -12.85 5.25 7.25
N ASP A 63 -12.82 4.81 5.99
CA ASP A 63 -13.27 5.63 4.86
C ASP A 63 -14.78 5.55 4.63
N SER A 64 -15.40 4.42 4.96
CA SER A 64 -16.83 4.22 4.69
C SER A 64 -17.67 3.89 5.92
N GLY A 65 -17.06 3.72 7.10
CA GLY A 65 -17.76 3.25 8.29
C GLY A 65 -18.40 1.87 8.11
N LYS A 66 -18.04 1.15 7.04
CA LYS A 66 -18.64 -0.13 6.69
C LYS A 66 -18.00 -1.27 7.47
N GLU A 67 -18.85 -2.18 7.91
CA GLU A 67 -18.42 -3.42 8.53
C GLU A 67 -17.74 -4.34 7.51
N VAL A 68 -16.58 -4.88 7.86
CA VAL A 68 -15.78 -5.75 7.00
C VAL A 68 -15.95 -7.20 7.39
N THR A 69 -16.41 -8.02 6.47
CA THR A 69 -16.55 -9.47 6.63
C THR A 69 -15.49 -10.23 5.84
N VAL A 70 -15.34 -11.54 6.09
CA VAL A 70 -14.45 -12.40 5.29
C VAL A 70 -14.88 -12.42 3.81
N GLY A 71 -16.19 -12.39 3.54
CA GLY A 71 -16.71 -12.30 2.16
C GLY A 71 -16.29 -11.00 1.48
N ALA A 72 -16.42 -9.87 2.18
CA ALA A 72 -15.95 -8.58 1.64
C ALA A 72 -14.44 -8.59 1.33
N ILE A 73 -13.61 -9.21 2.17
CA ILE A 73 -12.17 -9.37 1.88
C ILE A 73 -11.94 -10.21 0.62
N ALA A 74 -12.70 -11.28 0.41
CA ALA A 74 -12.59 -12.10 -0.80
C ALA A 74 -12.90 -11.29 -2.07
N GLU A 75 -13.97 -10.51 -2.05
CA GLU A 75 -14.39 -9.63 -3.16
C GLU A 75 -13.35 -8.56 -3.45
N LEU A 76 -12.83 -7.89 -2.42
CA LEU A 76 -11.85 -6.81 -2.54
C LEU A 76 -10.51 -7.29 -3.07
N LEU A 77 -10.08 -8.49 -2.67
CA LEU A 77 -8.85 -9.11 -3.15
C LEU A 77 -9.03 -9.80 -4.50
N GLY A 78 -10.25 -10.05 -4.96
CA GLY A 78 -10.51 -10.84 -6.15
C GLY A 78 -10.02 -12.29 -6.00
N VAL A 79 -10.14 -12.88 -4.81
CA VAL A 79 -9.69 -14.24 -4.50
C VAL A 79 -10.86 -15.13 -4.09
N ASP A 80 -10.64 -16.44 -4.18
CA ASP A 80 -11.61 -17.43 -3.70
C ASP A 80 -11.91 -17.23 -2.19
N PRO A 81 -13.18 -17.37 -1.73
CA PRO A 81 -13.55 -17.23 -0.33
C PRO A 81 -12.73 -18.12 0.63
N SER A 82 -12.31 -19.30 0.18
CA SER A 82 -11.46 -20.19 0.98
C SER A 82 -10.05 -19.64 1.19
N VAL A 83 -9.52 -18.91 0.21
CA VAL A 83 -8.23 -18.23 0.30
C VAL A 83 -8.32 -17.05 1.28
N ALA A 84 -9.34 -16.20 1.11
CA ALA A 84 -9.59 -15.07 2.02
C ALA A 84 -9.78 -15.56 3.47
N SER A 85 -10.55 -16.64 3.67
CA SER A 85 -10.76 -17.24 5.00
C SER A 85 -9.47 -17.69 5.65
N ARG A 86 -8.53 -18.29 4.89
CA ARG A 86 -7.20 -18.69 5.40
C ARG A 86 -6.35 -17.48 5.77
N MET A 87 -6.31 -16.45 4.93
CA MET A 87 -5.56 -15.21 5.20
C MET A 87 -6.07 -14.51 6.47
N VAL A 88 -7.39 -14.39 6.60
CA VAL A 88 -8.03 -13.81 7.80
C VAL A 88 -7.74 -14.67 9.04
N SER A 89 -7.86 -15.99 8.93
CA SER A 89 -7.60 -16.91 10.05
C SER A 89 -6.14 -16.85 10.51
N ASP A 90 -5.17 -16.74 9.59
CA ASP A 90 -3.77 -16.54 9.94
C ASP A 90 -3.56 -15.20 10.67
N SER A 91 -4.20 -14.11 10.21
CA SER A 91 -4.12 -12.80 10.86
C SER A 91 -4.76 -12.77 12.26
N ILE A 92 -5.83 -13.54 12.48
CA ILE A 92 -6.46 -13.71 13.79
C ILE A 92 -5.55 -14.56 14.71
N LYS A 93 -5.03 -15.66 14.20
CA LYS A 93 -4.14 -16.58 14.97
C LYS A 93 -2.89 -15.86 15.44
N THR A 94 -2.38 -14.90 14.68
CA THR A 94 -1.24 -14.08 15.06
C THR A 94 -1.60 -12.89 15.95
N GLY A 95 -2.89 -12.69 16.23
CA GLY A 95 -3.37 -11.64 17.12
C GLY A 95 -3.50 -10.26 16.48
N TYR A 96 -3.42 -10.14 15.14
CA TYR A 96 -3.54 -8.85 14.44
C TYR A 96 -4.98 -8.46 14.11
N LEU A 97 -5.88 -9.44 13.98
CA LEU A 97 -7.30 -9.22 13.78
C LEU A 97 -8.12 -9.86 14.91
N THR A 98 -9.29 -9.30 15.17
CA THR A 98 -10.31 -9.85 16.05
C THR A 98 -11.63 -9.98 15.29
N ARG A 99 -12.50 -10.86 15.79
CA ARG A 99 -13.88 -11.02 15.32
C ARG A 99 -14.84 -10.41 16.33
N ALA A 100 -15.88 -9.74 15.83
CA ALA A 100 -16.98 -9.27 16.65
C ALA A 100 -18.32 -9.54 15.94
N ALA A 101 -19.42 -9.53 16.68
CA ALA A 101 -20.73 -9.52 16.09
C ALA A 101 -20.99 -8.18 15.41
N SER A 102 -21.64 -8.20 14.25
CA SER A 102 -22.06 -6.99 13.55
C SER A 102 -23.03 -6.18 14.41
N GLN A 103 -22.85 -4.87 14.42
CA GLN A 103 -23.79 -3.94 15.07
C GLN A 103 -25.08 -3.77 14.25
N GLN A 104 -25.04 -4.06 12.94
CA GLN A 104 -26.18 -3.96 12.04
C GLN A 104 -27.00 -5.25 11.96
N ASP A 105 -26.33 -6.40 12.04
CA ASP A 105 -26.94 -7.71 12.04
C ASP A 105 -26.11 -8.68 12.88
N GLY A 106 -26.55 -8.93 14.11
CA GLY A 106 -25.85 -9.77 15.07
C GLY A 106 -25.56 -11.21 14.63
N ARG A 107 -26.16 -11.65 13.51
CA ARG A 107 -25.85 -12.96 12.89
C ARG A 107 -24.55 -12.93 12.06
N ARG A 108 -24.07 -11.74 11.71
CA ARG A 108 -22.87 -11.57 10.89
C ARG A 108 -21.66 -11.36 11.78
N THR A 109 -20.55 -11.91 11.37
CA THR A 109 -19.24 -11.68 12.01
C THR A 109 -18.43 -10.68 11.20
N VAL A 110 -17.93 -9.67 11.88
CA VAL A 110 -17.11 -8.60 11.32
C VAL A 110 -15.69 -8.64 11.86
N LEU A 111 -14.77 -8.03 11.13
CA LEU A 111 -13.35 -8.03 11.41
C LEU A 111 -12.92 -6.63 11.90
N HIS A 112 -12.09 -6.61 12.92
CA HIS A 112 -11.46 -5.41 13.45
C HIS A 112 -9.97 -5.62 13.62
N LEU A 113 -9.19 -4.54 13.46
CA LEU A 113 -7.80 -4.57 13.88
C LEU A 113 -7.73 -4.68 15.41
N SER A 114 -6.85 -5.55 15.89
CA SER A 114 -6.45 -5.54 17.28
C SER A 114 -5.47 -4.37 17.55
N PRO A 115 -5.14 -4.06 18.82
CA PRO A 115 -4.06 -3.12 19.12
C PRO A 115 -2.73 -3.52 18.46
N ALA A 116 -2.38 -4.81 18.45
CA ALA A 116 -1.19 -5.32 17.76
C ALA A 116 -1.26 -5.15 16.25
N GLY A 117 -2.43 -5.36 15.63
CA GLY A 117 -2.66 -5.10 14.21
C GLY A 117 -2.52 -3.61 13.86
N THR A 118 -3.06 -2.74 14.69
CA THR A 118 -2.93 -1.28 14.55
C THR A 118 -1.46 -0.86 14.62
N GLU A 119 -0.70 -1.40 15.56
CA GLU A 119 0.74 -1.11 15.68
C GLU A 119 1.54 -1.63 14.48
N LEU A 120 1.24 -2.85 13.99
CA LEU A 120 1.87 -3.37 12.77
C LEU A 120 1.60 -2.44 11.56
N MET A 121 0.38 -1.95 11.40
CA MET A 121 0.04 -1.01 10.32
C MET A 121 0.74 0.34 10.50
N ALA A 122 0.91 0.82 11.73
CA ALA A 122 1.69 2.02 12.00
C ALA A 122 3.18 1.82 11.65
N ARG A 123 3.76 0.67 11.99
CA ARG A 123 5.13 0.32 11.60
C ARG A 123 5.29 0.24 10.08
N LEU A 124 4.32 -0.36 9.39
CA LEU A 124 4.32 -0.42 7.92
C LEU A 124 4.35 0.99 7.31
N ARG A 125 3.51 1.90 7.79
CA ARG A 125 3.49 3.29 7.29
C ARG A 125 4.83 4.00 7.52
N ARG A 126 5.44 3.83 8.71
CA ARG A 126 6.78 4.39 8.98
C ARG A 126 7.81 3.81 7.99
N HIS A 127 7.86 2.48 7.87
CA HIS A 127 8.78 1.80 6.95
C HIS A 127 8.61 2.26 5.49
N GLN A 128 7.36 2.40 5.01
CA GLN A 128 7.08 2.92 3.67
C GLN A 128 7.54 4.37 3.51
N ARG A 129 7.37 5.20 4.55
CA ARG A 129 7.84 6.58 4.54
C ARG A 129 9.36 6.66 4.50
N ASP A 130 10.03 5.89 5.34
CA ASP A 130 11.49 5.84 5.39
C ASP A 130 12.08 5.34 4.06
N ALA A 131 11.46 4.31 3.46
CA ALA A 131 11.83 3.83 2.14
C ALA A 131 11.64 4.90 1.06
N TYR A 132 10.52 5.64 1.09
CA TYR A 132 10.28 6.74 0.17
C TYR A 132 11.34 7.85 0.31
N ASP A 133 11.64 8.26 1.55
CA ASP A 133 12.64 9.28 1.83
C ASP A 133 14.04 8.83 1.39
N CYS A 134 14.39 7.56 1.59
CA CYS A 134 15.66 6.99 1.13
C CYS A 134 15.75 6.94 -0.41
N ILE A 135 14.70 6.49 -1.09
CA ILE A 135 14.67 6.38 -2.57
C ILE A 135 14.76 7.75 -3.23
N THR A 136 14.18 8.77 -2.60
CA THR A 136 14.10 10.13 -3.16
C THR A 136 15.08 11.11 -2.48
N ALA A 137 16.11 10.59 -1.82
CA ALA A 137 17.02 11.42 -1.02
C ALA A 137 17.78 12.48 -1.85
N ASP A 138 18.07 12.17 -3.11
CA ASP A 138 18.73 13.05 -4.08
C ASP A 138 17.76 13.90 -4.92
N TRP A 139 16.45 13.74 -4.72
CA TRP A 139 15.46 14.54 -5.42
C TRP A 139 15.26 15.89 -4.73
N ASN A 140 14.98 16.94 -5.51
CA ASN A 140 14.52 18.19 -4.92
C ASN A 140 13.11 18.04 -4.31
N GLU A 141 12.77 18.92 -3.38
CA GLU A 141 11.50 18.86 -2.65
C GLU A 141 10.27 18.94 -3.58
N ARG A 142 10.35 19.77 -4.62
CA ARG A 142 9.27 19.94 -5.58
C ARG A 142 8.93 18.62 -6.28
N ASP A 143 9.92 17.91 -6.78
CA ASP A 143 9.74 16.65 -7.50
C ASP A 143 9.28 15.54 -6.57
N ARG A 144 9.76 15.51 -5.33
CA ARG A 144 9.28 14.58 -4.29
C ARG A 144 7.79 14.74 -4.04
N LEU A 145 7.34 15.98 -3.81
CA LEU A 145 5.93 16.28 -3.52
C LEU A 145 5.06 16.06 -4.75
N GLU A 146 5.53 16.44 -5.93
CA GLU A 146 4.78 16.25 -7.19
C GLU A 146 4.62 14.77 -7.52
N PHE A 147 5.67 13.97 -7.36
CA PHE A 147 5.58 12.52 -7.53
C PHE A 147 4.57 11.89 -6.55
N ALA A 148 4.63 12.26 -5.27
CA ALA A 148 3.67 11.78 -4.28
C ALA A 148 2.23 12.16 -4.67
N ARG A 149 2.00 13.40 -5.08
CA ARG A 149 0.69 13.90 -5.53
C ARG A 149 0.17 13.12 -6.76
N LEU A 150 1.03 12.90 -7.74
CA LEU A 150 0.68 12.18 -8.97
C LEU A 150 0.42 10.69 -8.71
N MET A 151 1.19 10.07 -7.82
CA MET A 151 0.98 8.69 -7.37
C MET A 151 -0.41 8.52 -6.74
N LEU A 152 -0.79 9.41 -5.82
CA LEU A 152 -2.13 9.39 -5.22
C LEU A 152 -3.22 9.57 -6.26
N LYS A 153 -3.06 10.56 -7.16
CA LYS A 153 -4.01 10.76 -8.28
C LYS A 153 -4.15 9.53 -9.16
N TYR A 154 -3.05 8.80 -9.40
CA TYR A 154 -3.08 7.57 -10.18
C TYR A 154 -3.88 6.47 -9.46
N VAL A 155 -3.66 6.28 -8.16
CA VAL A 155 -4.41 5.30 -7.33
C VAL A 155 -5.89 5.62 -7.32
N ASP A 156 -6.27 6.89 -7.06
CA ASP A 156 -7.68 7.33 -7.10
C ASP A 156 -8.34 7.07 -8.47
N SER A 157 -7.56 7.14 -9.54
CA SER A 157 -8.07 6.87 -10.88
C SER A 157 -8.29 5.38 -11.13
N LEU A 158 -7.44 4.51 -10.57
CA LEU A 158 -7.64 3.06 -10.58
C LEU A 158 -8.91 2.65 -9.84
N ASP A 159 -9.13 3.22 -8.65
CA ASP A 159 -10.32 2.93 -7.84
C ASP A 159 -11.60 3.31 -8.58
N ARG A 160 -11.64 4.50 -9.20
CA ARG A 160 -12.78 4.91 -10.03
C ARG A 160 -13.02 4.00 -11.24
N LEU A 161 -11.96 3.47 -11.87
CA LEU A 161 -12.11 2.52 -12.97
C LEU A 161 -12.64 1.18 -12.48
N ALA A 162 -12.16 0.70 -11.33
CA ALA A 162 -12.65 -0.54 -10.73
C ALA A 162 -14.13 -0.46 -10.34
N GLU A 163 -14.58 0.69 -9.84
CA GLU A 163 -16.00 0.92 -9.52
C GLU A 163 -16.88 0.91 -10.78
N ARG A 164 -16.44 1.55 -11.86
CA ARG A 164 -17.17 1.54 -13.15
C ARG A 164 -17.29 0.16 -13.78
N ALA A 165 -16.27 -0.70 -13.60
CA ALA A 165 -16.27 -2.05 -14.14
C ALA A 165 -17.24 -3.01 -13.39
N LYS A 166 -17.75 -2.61 -12.22
CA LYS A 166 -18.73 -3.37 -11.42
C LYS A 166 -20.19 -2.99 -11.72
N GLN A 167 -20.41 -1.94 -12.53
CA GLN A 167 -21.73 -1.46 -12.95
C GLN A 167 -22.11 -2.02 -14.31
#